data_60769a51a7dab9723303ae30f0176916
#
_entry.id   60769a51a7dab9723303ae30f0176916
#
_cell.length_a   1.000
_cell.length_b   1.000
_cell.length_c   1.000
_cell.angle_alpha   90.00
_cell.angle_beta   90.00
_cell.angle_gamma   90.00
#
_symmetry.space_group_name_H-M   'P 1'
#
loop_
_entity.id
_entity.type
_entity.pdbx_description
1 polymer ?
#
loop_
_entity_poly.entity_id
_entity_poly.type
_entity_poly.pdbx_seq_one_letter_code
_entity_poly.pdbx_strand_id
1 'polypeptide(L)'
;MNIILDHIMPDPLSSIQHGEQSIWGHRAELNHGKRILLNASSGKGKSTFTTLIYGLRRDYTGTLLYEGEDIRNFNADDWTLIRQKKVAVVFQDLQLFPDISVRENLFLKNSLTDTFTEVELKQMMQQLEIEDKWTQKCGLLSMGQQQRVAIIRALAQPFEWLIMDEPFSHLDIENTERCLKMIHDRTLDQKAGFVLTSLGDAHDYAYDYELKL
;
A
#
# COMPACT_ATOMS: atom_id res chain seq x y z
N MET A 1 -0.61 -13.95 5.68
CA MET A 1 -0.25 -13.30 6.98
C MET A 1 -1.46 -12.57 7.55
N ASN A 2 -1.86 -12.88 8.78
CA ASN A 2 -2.87 -12.08 9.52
C ASN A 2 -2.18 -10.96 10.30
N ILE A 3 -2.81 -9.79 10.33
CA ILE A 3 -2.32 -8.62 11.09
C ILE A 3 -3.40 -8.24 12.10
N ILE A 4 -3.01 -8.09 13.37
CA ILE A 4 -3.92 -7.70 14.45
C ILE A 4 -3.42 -6.39 15.08
N LEU A 5 -4.28 -5.39 15.08
CA LEU A 5 -4.11 -4.16 15.85
C LEU A 5 -4.89 -4.35 17.17
N ASP A 6 -4.19 -4.53 18.26
CA ASP A 6 -4.81 -4.72 19.57
C ASP A 6 -4.67 -3.45 20.43
N HIS A 7 -5.75 -2.68 20.50
CA HIS A 7 -5.84 -1.39 21.21
C HIS A 7 -4.73 -0.39 20.82
N ILE A 8 -4.34 -0.40 19.54
CA ILE A 8 -3.32 0.52 19.02
C ILE A 8 -3.82 1.95 19.08
N MET A 9 -3.01 2.83 19.69
CA MET A 9 -3.21 4.27 19.68
C MET A 9 -1.88 4.96 19.37
N PRO A 10 -1.70 5.52 18.16
CA PRO A 10 -0.51 6.32 17.84
C PRO A 10 -0.45 7.62 18.65
N ASP A 11 0.72 7.96 19.19
CA ASP A 11 0.89 9.12 20.07
C ASP A 11 0.35 10.42 19.45
N PRO A 12 0.58 10.75 18.16
CA PRO A 12 0.04 11.98 17.57
C PRO A 12 -1.48 12.02 17.46
N LEU A 13 -2.16 10.87 17.58
CA LEU A 13 -3.61 10.75 17.46
C LEU A 13 -4.31 10.63 18.83
N SER A 14 -3.55 10.46 19.90
CA SER A 14 -4.08 10.22 21.25
C SER A 14 -4.93 11.37 21.81
N SER A 15 -4.69 12.60 21.34
CA SER A 15 -5.47 13.80 21.74
C SER A 15 -6.69 14.07 20.84
N ILE A 16 -6.88 13.28 19.78
CA ILE A 16 -8.00 13.43 18.84
C ILE A 16 -9.14 12.53 19.29
N GLN A 17 -10.36 13.05 19.26
CA GLN A 17 -11.53 12.22 19.53
C GLN A 17 -11.77 11.25 18.35
N HIS A 18 -11.83 9.97 18.69
CA HIS A 18 -12.15 8.88 17.76
C HIS A 18 -13.57 8.39 17.98
N GLY A 19 -14.23 7.98 16.88
CA GLY A 19 -15.57 7.38 16.95
C GLY A 19 -15.53 5.95 17.54
N GLU A 20 -16.66 5.48 18.05
CA GLU A 20 -16.78 4.11 18.61
C GLU A 20 -16.41 3.00 17.60
N GLN A 21 -16.50 3.26 16.31
CA GLN A 21 -16.17 2.32 15.24
C GLN A 21 -14.73 2.48 14.72
N SER A 22 -13.95 3.39 15.31
CA SER A 22 -12.55 3.59 14.93
C SER A 22 -11.71 2.37 15.30
N ILE A 23 -10.75 2.02 14.45
CA ILE A 23 -9.75 0.99 14.81
C ILE A 23 -8.76 1.49 15.88
N TRP A 24 -8.63 2.82 16.04
CA TRP A 24 -7.75 3.39 17.04
C TRP A 24 -8.30 3.16 18.46
N GLY A 25 -7.49 2.56 19.31
CA GLY A 25 -7.87 2.20 20.68
C GLY A 25 -8.77 0.95 20.80
N HIS A 26 -9.12 0.32 19.68
CA HIS A 26 -9.92 -0.90 19.65
C HIS A 26 -9.14 -2.06 19.01
N ARG A 27 -9.71 -3.26 19.07
CA ARG A 27 -9.16 -4.42 18.37
C ARG A 27 -9.67 -4.43 16.93
N ALA A 28 -8.72 -4.50 15.98
CA ALA A 28 -9.02 -4.66 14.54
C ALA A 28 -8.14 -5.76 13.94
N GLU A 29 -8.67 -6.47 12.96
CA GLU A 29 -7.98 -7.58 12.31
C GLU A 29 -7.99 -7.42 10.79
N LEU A 30 -6.81 -7.56 10.18
CA LEU A 30 -6.64 -7.67 8.75
C LEU A 30 -6.45 -9.16 8.44
N ASN A 31 -7.52 -9.81 8.01
CA ASN A 31 -7.51 -11.23 7.71
C ASN A 31 -6.90 -11.49 6.34
N HIS A 32 -5.98 -12.46 6.26
CA HIS A 32 -5.25 -12.79 5.03
C HIS A 32 -6.15 -12.95 3.81
N GLY A 33 -5.73 -12.41 2.68
CA GLY A 33 -6.46 -12.50 1.42
C GLY A 33 -7.70 -11.60 1.30
N LYS A 34 -7.97 -10.73 2.30
CA LYS A 34 -9.13 -9.83 2.29
C LYS A 34 -8.81 -8.49 1.64
N ARG A 35 -9.82 -7.93 0.97
CA ARG A 35 -9.80 -6.62 0.33
C ARG A 35 -10.55 -5.65 1.21
N ILE A 36 -9.85 -4.69 1.76
CA ILE A 36 -10.34 -3.85 2.85
C ILE A 36 -10.33 -2.39 2.40
N LEU A 37 -11.46 -1.71 2.57
CA LEU A 37 -11.51 -0.26 2.50
C LEU A 37 -11.27 0.33 3.90
N LEU A 38 -10.26 1.15 4.05
CA LEU A 38 -10.02 1.93 5.27
C LEU A 38 -10.49 3.37 5.04
N ASN A 39 -11.68 3.66 5.52
CA ASN A 39 -12.33 4.94 5.31
C ASN A 39 -12.06 5.91 6.46
N ALA A 40 -11.64 7.11 6.13
CA ALA A 40 -11.44 8.18 7.12
C ALA A 40 -11.42 9.56 6.46
N SER A 41 -11.94 10.55 7.18
CA SER A 41 -11.72 11.96 6.83
C SER A 41 -10.27 12.36 6.97
N SER A 42 -9.91 13.52 6.41
CA SER A 42 -8.55 14.07 6.51
C SER A 42 -8.13 14.24 7.98
N GLY A 43 -6.86 14.00 8.28
CA GLY A 43 -6.30 14.15 9.63
C GLY A 43 -6.60 13.01 10.61
N LYS A 44 -7.37 11.99 10.25
CA LYS A 44 -7.74 10.87 11.13
C LYS A 44 -6.71 9.72 11.16
N GLY A 45 -5.58 9.85 10.47
CA GLY A 45 -4.46 8.92 10.62
C GLY A 45 -4.30 7.88 9.51
N LYS A 46 -4.79 8.10 8.27
CA LYS A 46 -4.59 7.20 7.12
C LYS A 46 -3.11 6.91 6.87
N SER A 47 -2.30 7.96 6.68
CA SER A 47 -0.86 7.80 6.48
C SER A 47 -0.14 7.29 7.73
N THR A 48 -0.69 7.58 8.93
CA THR A 48 -0.21 6.97 10.17
C THR A 48 -0.43 5.46 10.17
N PHE A 49 -1.61 4.99 9.74
CA PHE A 49 -1.90 3.57 9.56
C PHE A 49 -0.91 2.92 8.59
N THR A 50 -0.73 3.51 7.40
CA THR A 50 0.18 3.00 6.37
C THR A 50 1.61 2.87 6.90
N THR A 51 2.13 3.91 7.56
CA THR A 51 3.48 3.90 8.12
C THR A 51 3.63 2.97 9.32
N LEU A 52 2.58 2.80 10.12
CA LEU A 52 2.52 1.85 11.24
C LEU A 52 2.62 0.40 10.72
N ILE A 53 1.74 0.02 9.79
CA ILE A 53 1.75 -1.34 9.20
C ILE A 53 3.07 -1.62 8.46
N TYR A 54 3.69 -0.63 7.85
CA TYR A 54 4.98 -0.81 7.18
C TYR A 54 6.19 -0.81 8.13
N GLY A 55 5.94 -0.63 9.45
CA GLY A 55 6.96 -0.66 10.51
C GLY A 55 7.89 0.54 10.52
N LEU A 56 7.43 1.70 10.05
CA LEU A 56 8.17 2.97 10.10
C LEU A 56 7.88 3.78 11.36
N ARG A 57 6.85 3.40 12.13
CA ARG A 57 6.46 4.06 13.38
C ARG A 57 6.58 3.11 14.55
N ARG A 58 7.02 3.66 15.68
CA ARG A 58 7.11 2.94 16.98
C ARG A 58 6.49 3.74 18.13
N ASP A 59 5.99 4.94 17.86
CA ASP A 59 5.37 5.88 18.78
C ASP A 59 3.86 5.59 18.91
N TYR A 60 3.53 4.48 19.57
CA TYR A 60 2.16 4.05 19.82
C TYR A 60 2.06 3.20 21.08
N THR A 61 0.89 3.19 21.71
CA THR A 61 0.48 2.24 22.74
C THR A 61 -0.31 1.08 22.12
N GLY A 62 -0.58 0.03 22.89
CA GLY A 62 -1.21 -1.20 22.39
C GLY A 62 -0.22 -2.14 21.74
N THR A 63 -0.70 -3.15 21.00
CA THR A 63 0.14 -4.20 20.42
C THR A 63 -0.22 -4.45 18.95
N LEU A 64 0.77 -4.45 18.05
CA LEU A 64 0.62 -4.81 16.65
C LEU A 64 1.25 -6.18 16.43
N LEU A 65 0.41 -7.13 15.99
CA LEU A 65 0.83 -8.51 15.81
C LEU A 65 0.82 -8.90 14.33
N TYR A 66 1.90 -9.55 13.87
CA TYR A 66 1.99 -10.22 12.59
C TYR A 66 2.08 -11.73 12.83
N GLU A 67 1.07 -12.49 12.39
CA GLU A 67 0.95 -13.93 12.66
C GLU A 67 1.07 -14.26 14.17
N GLY A 68 0.56 -13.37 15.03
CA GLY A 68 0.61 -13.54 16.49
C GLY A 68 1.90 -13.08 17.15
N GLU A 69 2.91 -12.64 16.40
CA GLU A 69 4.17 -12.11 16.93
C GLU A 69 4.13 -10.58 16.98
N ASP A 70 4.51 -10.00 18.13
CA ASP A 70 4.60 -8.55 18.29
C ASP A 70 5.74 -7.97 17.45
N ILE A 71 5.40 -7.03 16.56
CA ILE A 71 6.38 -6.41 15.65
C ILE A 71 7.49 -5.63 16.39
N ARG A 72 7.33 -5.34 17.66
CA ARG A 72 8.39 -4.74 18.49
C ARG A 72 9.58 -5.67 18.70
N ASN A 73 9.36 -6.98 18.55
CA ASN A 73 10.41 -8.00 18.65
C ASN A 73 11.20 -8.16 17.34
N PHE A 74 10.73 -7.57 16.23
CA PHE A 74 11.37 -7.70 14.92
C PHE A 74 12.66 -6.90 14.85
N ASN A 75 13.70 -7.58 14.42
CA ASN A 75 14.99 -6.98 14.12
C ASN A 75 15.06 -6.43 12.68
N ALA A 76 16.22 -5.94 12.25
CA ALA A 76 16.39 -5.35 10.92
C ALA A 76 16.24 -6.37 9.79
N ASP A 77 16.65 -7.62 10.00
CA ASP A 77 16.56 -8.69 9.00
C ASP A 77 15.11 -9.12 8.82
N ASP A 78 14.33 -9.21 9.91
CA ASP A 78 12.90 -9.50 9.88
C ASP A 78 12.14 -8.44 9.06
N TRP A 79 12.41 -7.16 9.32
CA TRP A 79 11.82 -6.06 8.57
C TRP A 79 12.25 -6.05 7.10
N THR A 80 13.49 -6.41 6.81
CA THR A 80 13.97 -6.53 5.43
C THR A 80 13.18 -7.59 4.69
N LEU A 81 13.00 -8.78 5.29
CA LEU A 81 12.23 -9.87 4.70
C LEU A 81 10.75 -9.49 4.50
N ILE A 82 10.13 -8.86 5.52
CA ILE A 82 8.74 -8.40 5.45
C ILE A 82 8.55 -7.43 4.29
N ARG A 83 9.40 -6.41 4.16
CA ARG A 83 9.31 -5.38 3.12
C ARG A 83 9.68 -5.88 1.73
N GLN A 84 10.46 -6.95 1.63
CA GLN A 84 10.79 -7.57 0.35
C GLN A 84 9.70 -8.52 -0.15
N LYS A 85 9.02 -9.26 0.75
CA LYS A 85 8.22 -10.41 0.36
C LYS A 85 6.80 -10.46 0.94
N LYS A 86 6.49 -9.66 1.97
CA LYS A 86 5.21 -9.80 2.68
C LYS A 86 4.33 -8.55 2.63
N VAL A 87 4.91 -7.35 2.68
CA VAL A 87 4.15 -6.12 2.68
C VAL A 87 4.65 -5.16 1.61
N ALA A 88 3.85 -4.97 0.58
CA ALA A 88 4.06 -3.91 -0.40
C ALA A 88 3.28 -2.65 -0.01
N VAL A 89 3.76 -1.46 -0.43
CA VAL A 89 3.12 -0.20 -0.08
C VAL A 89 3.14 0.79 -1.24
N VAL A 90 2.02 1.52 -1.39
CA VAL A 90 1.94 2.75 -2.17
C VAL A 90 1.70 3.88 -1.18
N PHE A 91 2.68 4.74 -0.97
CA PHE A 91 2.56 5.91 -0.11
C PHE A 91 1.86 7.06 -0.83
N GLN A 92 1.22 7.95 -0.09
CA GLN A 92 0.55 9.13 -0.63
C GLN A 92 1.51 10.05 -1.42
N ASP A 93 2.76 10.20 -0.96
CA ASP A 93 3.82 10.95 -1.62
C ASP A 93 4.61 10.12 -2.66
N LEU A 94 4.11 8.94 -3.00
CA LEU A 94 4.59 7.98 -4.01
C LEU A 94 6.01 7.46 -3.79
N GLN A 95 6.89 8.17 -3.12
CA GLN A 95 8.29 7.79 -2.84
C GLN A 95 9.08 7.37 -4.10
N LEU A 96 8.77 7.97 -5.26
CA LEU A 96 9.54 7.76 -6.48
C LEU A 96 10.83 8.58 -6.45
N PHE A 97 11.88 8.06 -7.07
CA PHE A 97 13.12 8.78 -7.28
C PHE A 97 13.01 9.63 -8.56
N PRO A 98 12.92 10.98 -8.45
CA PRO A 98 12.57 11.83 -9.58
C PRO A 98 13.67 11.90 -10.65
N ASP A 99 14.92 11.73 -10.26
CA ASP A 99 16.10 11.92 -11.14
C ASP A 99 16.47 10.70 -11.96
N ILE A 100 15.90 9.54 -11.65
CA ILE A 100 16.11 8.30 -12.41
C ILE A 100 14.87 7.96 -13.24
N SER A 101 15.05 7.10 -14.24
CA SER A 101 14.00 6.67 -15.17
C SER A 101 12.90 5.85 -14.49
N VAL A 102 11.75 5.72 -15.15
CA VAL A 102 10.69 4.78 -14.75
C VAL A 102 11.24 3.36 -14.64
N ARG A 103 11.99 2.90 -15.66
CA ARG A 103 12.66 1.61 -15.63
C ARG A 103 13.45 1.39 -14.35
N GLU A 104 14.34 2.32 -14.01
CA GLU A 104 15.18 2.22 -12.81
C GLU A 104 14.33 2.21 -11.53
N ASN A 105 13.30 3.06 -11.44
CA ASN A 105 12.37 3.05 -10.30
C ASN A 105 11.67 1.69 -10.10
N LEU A 106 11.25 1.02 -11.17
CA LEU A 106 10.63 -0.30 -11.11
C LEU A 106 11.66 -1.38 -10.70
N PHE A 107 12.87 -1.32 -11.25
CA PHE A 107 13.94 -2.27 -10.94
C PHE A 107 14.46 -2.16 -9.51
N LEU A 108 14.35 -1.00 -8.83
CA LEU A 108 14.69 -0.89 -7.40
C LEU A 108 13.96 -1.89 -6.51
N LYS A 109 12.72 -2.25 -6.88
CA LYS A 109 11.95 -3.27 -6.14
C LYS A 109 12.08 -4.65 -6.79
N ASN A 110 11.92 -4.72 -8.10
CA ASN A 110 11.91 -5.99 -8.82
C ASN A 110 13.22 -6.79 -8.62
N SER A 111 14.39 -6.12 -8.67
CA SER A 111 15.70 -6.78 -8.53
C SER A 111 15.96 -7.36 -7.13
N LEU A 112 15.16 -7.04 -6.13
CA LEU A 112 15.28 -7.65 -4.80
C LEU A 112 14.77 -9.09 -4.77
N THR A 113 13.93 -9.47 -5.72
CA THR A 113 13.24 -10.77 -5.74
C THR A 113 13.15 -11.39 -7.14
N ASP A 114 13.59 -10.66 -8.18
CA ASP A 114 13.51 -11.05 -9.60
C ASP A 114 12.11 -11.58 -9.99
N THR A 115 11.06 -10.87 -9.53
CA THR A 115 9.67 -11.30 -9.68
C THR A 115 9.21 -11.26 -11.13
N PHE A 116 9.64 -10.25 -11.90
CA PHE A 116 9.25 -10.02 -13.29
C PHE A 116 10.45 -9.82 -14.20
N THR A 117 10.32 -10.27 -15.45
CA THR A 117 11.19 -9.88 -16.55
C THR A 117 10.93 -8.43 -16.97
N GLU A 118 11.87 -7.83 -17.69
CA GLU A 118 11.67 -6.49 -18.27
C GLU A 118 10.47 -6.43 -19.21
N VAL A 119 10.20 -7.51 -19.92
CA VAL A 119 9.05 -7.62 -20.85
C VAL A 119 7.74 -7.55 -20.06
N GLU A 120 7.62 -8.28 -18.98
CA GLU A 120 6.42 -8.27 -18.13
C GLU A 120 6.20 -6.92 -17.45
N LEU A 121 7.26 -6.25 -16.98
CA LEU A 121 7.14 -4.89 -16.45
C LEU A 121 6.64 -3.89 -17.53
N LYS A 122 7.11 -4.01 -18.77
CA LYS A 122 6.60 -3.20 -19.90
C LYS A 122 5.15 -3.52 -20.22
N GLN A 123 4.73 -4.79 -20.12
CA GLN A 123 3.32 -5.17 -20.27
C GLN A 123 2.43 -4.55 -19.20
N MET A 124 2.90 -4.50 -17.93
CA MET A 124 2.17 -3.78 -16.87
C MET A 124 2.05 -2.29 -17.18
N MET A 125 3.11 -1.66 -17.69
CA MET A 125 3.06 -0.27 -18.13
C MET A 125 2.10 -0.06 -19.30
N GLN A 126 2.05 -0.98 -20.26
CA GLN A 126 1.11 -0.94 -21.37
C GLN A 126 -0.34 -1.04 -20.90
N GLN A 127 -0.64 -1.93 -19.96
CA GLN A 127 -1.98 -2.04 -19.34
C GLN A 127 -2.44 -0.74 -18.67
N LEU A 128 -1.50 0.04 -18.14
CA LEU A 128 -1.77 1.35 -17.55
C LEU A 128 -1.49 2.53 -18.49
N GLU A 129 -1.28 2.29 -19.80
CA GLU A 129 -1.08 3.31 -20.85
C GLU A 129 0.05 4.32 -20.54
N ILE A 130 1.18 3.82 -20.05
CA ILE A 130 2.40 4.62 -19.79
C ILE A 130 3.67 3.95 -20.31
N GLU A 131 3.60 3.02 -21.25
CA GLU A 131 4.76 2.29 -21.76
C GLU A 131 5.80 3.18 -22.47
N ASP A 132 5.32 4.25 -23.11
CA ASP A 132 6.15 5.25 -23.76
C ASP A 132 7.05 6.03 -22.78
N LYS A 133 6.80 5.92 -21.47
CA LYS A 133 7.54 6.60 -20.40
C LYS A 133 8.71 5.77 -19.86
N TRP A 134 8.95 4.56 -20.37
CA TRP A 134 9.92 3.60 -19.84
C TRP A 134 11.30 4.18 -19.50
N THR A 135 11.84 5.01 -20.41
CA THR A 135 13.16 5.64 -20.26
C THR A 135 13.10 7.08 -19.71
N GLN A 136 11.90 7.61 -19.50
CA GLN A 136 11.74 8.97 -19.01
C GLN A 136 12.00 9.06 -17.50
N LYS A 137 12.64 10.15 -17.03
CA LYS A 137 12.81 10.43 -15.60
C LYS A 137 11.47 10.61 -14.93
N CYS A 138 11.26 10.00 -13.76
CA CYS A 138 9.99 10.08 -13.04
C CYS A 138 9.57 11.50 -12.68
N GLY A 139 10.51 12.39 -12.37
CA GLY A 139 10.20 13.80 -12.07
C GLY A 139 9.63 14.60 -13.23
N LEU A 140 9.69 14.09 -14.48
CA LEU A 140 9.12 14.73 -15.66
C LEU A 140 7.70 14.23 -15.99
N LEU A 141 7.19 13.27 -15.24
CA LEU A 141 5.85 12.70 -15.42
C LEU A 141 4.78 13.58 -14.73
N SER A 142 3.56 13.55 -15.26
CA SER A 142 2.40 14.09 -14.53
C SER A 142 2.15 13.29 -13.25
N MET A 143 1.46 13.89 -12.25
CA MET A 143 1.15 13.20 -11.00
C MET A 143 0.40 11.89 -11.22
N GLY A 144 -0.58 11.86 -12.11
CA GLY A 144 -1.31 10.62 -12.45
C GLY A 144 -0.42 9.56 -13.12
N GLN A 145 0.57 9.96 -13.94
CA GLN A 145 1.56 9.02 -14.47
C GLN A 145 2.49 8.51 -13.37
N GLN A 146 2.94 9.38 -12.46
CA GLN A 146 3.73 8.97 -11.30
C GLN A 146 2.96 8.00 -10.40
N GLN A 147 1.68 8.23 -10.14
CA GLN A 147 0.83 7.30 -9.37
C GLN A 147 0.79 5.91 -10.01
N ARG A 148 0.56 5.84 -11.33
CA ARG A 148 0.57 4.56 -12.06
C ARG A 148 1.93 3.85 -11.95
N VAL A 149 3.04 4.57 -12.08
CA VAL A 149 4.39 4.01 -11.88
C VAL A 149 4.56 3.50 -10.44
N ALA A 150 4.12 4.25 -9.43
CA ALA A 150 4.23 3.85 -8.03
C ALA A 150 3.42 2.58 -7.72
N ILE A 151 2.23 2.44 -8.33
CA ILE A 151 1.41 1.23 -8.23
C ILE A 151 2.15 0.04 -8.86
N ILE A 152 2.65 0.16 -10.10
CA ILE A 152 3.42 -0.92 -10.74
C ILE A 152 4.62 -1.30 -9.89
N ARG A 153 5.37 -0.32 -9.35
CA ARG A 153 6.53 -0.58 -8.50
C ARG A 153 6.16 -1.37 -7.23
N ALA A 154 5.03 -1.05 -6.60
CA ALA A 154 4.56 -1.79 -5.44
C ALA A 154 4.16 -3.24 -5.79
N LEU A 155 3.59 -3.44 -6.98
CA LEU A 155 3.21 -4.76 -7.49
C LEU A 155 4.40 -5.58 -8.03
N ALA A 156 5.57 -4.95 -8.26
CA ALA A 156 6.77 -5.58 -8.82
C ALA A 156 7.57 -6.40 -7.80
N GLN A 157 6.94 -6.86 -6.74
CA GLN A 157 7.50 -7.75 -5.72
C GLN A 157 6.45 -8.77 -5.26
N PRO A 158 6.83 -9.86 -4.59
CA PRO A 158 5.88 -10.70 -3.86
C PRO A 158 5.30 -9.93 -2.67
N PHE A 159 4.04 -10.21 -2.32
CA PHE A 159 3.43 -9.68 -1.10
C PHE A 159 2.27 -10.56 -0.64
N GLU A 160 1.98 -10.51 0.65
CA GLU A 160 0.79 -11.04 1.28
C GLU A 160 -0.22 -9.92 1.59
N TRP A 161 0.29 -8.69 1.71
CA TRP A 161 -0.49 -7.46 1.86
C TRP A 161 0.03 -6.33 0.97
N LEU A 162 -0.91 -5.66 0.30
CA LEU A 162 -0.66 -4.38 -0.38
C LEU A 162 -1.40 -3.27 0.37
N ILE A 163 -0.65 -2.33 0.94
CA ILE A 163 -1.21 -1.18 1.65
C ILE A 163 -1.11 0.05 0.75
N MET A 164 -2.21 0.75 0.54
CA MET A 164 -2.27 1.87 -0.41
C MET A 164 -2.88 3.11 0.26
N ASP A 165 -2.10 4.19 0.30
CA ASP A 165 -2.51 5.45 0.91
C ASP A 165 -2.97 6.45 -0.17
N GLU A 166 -4.28 6.57 -0.36
CA GLU A 166 -4.93 7.43 -1.37
C GLU A 166 -4.32 7.26 -2.79
N PRO A 167 -4.22 6.02 -3.32
CA PRO A 167 -3.40 5.73 -4.51
C PRO A 167 -3.97 6.31 -5.81
N PHE A 168 -5.21 6.83 -5.81
CA PHE A 168 -5.91 7.28 -7.02
C PHE A 168 -6.25 8.77 -7.01
N SER A 169 -5.72 9.54 -6.06
CA SER A 169 -6.08 10.96 -5.84
C SER A 169 -5.86 11.89 -7.05
N HIS A 170 -5.03 11.50 -8.02
CA HIS A 170 -4.75 12.26 -9.25
C HIS A 170 -5.07 11.47 -10.53
N LEU A 171 -5.89 10.43 -10.43
CA LEU A 171 -6.35 9.63 -11.56
C LEU A 171 -7.80 9.97 -11.89
N ASP A 172 -8.12 9.97 -13.17
CA ASP A 172 -9.49 9.92 -13.64
C ASP A 172 -10.12 8.54 -13.43
N ILE A 173 -11.40 8.43 -13.68
CA ILE A 173 -12.17 7.19 -13.45
C ILE A 173 -11.58 6.03 -14.25
N GLU A 174 -11.29 6.23 -15.54
CA GLU A 174 -10.80 5.17 -16.43
C GLU A 174 -9.43 4.63 -15.99
N ASN A 175 -8.49 5.53 -15.63
CA ASN A 175 -7.20 5.13 -15.10
C ASN A 175 -7.30 4.47 -13.72
N THR A 176 -8.25 4.90 -12.88
CA THR A 176 -8.53 4.26 -11.58
C THR A 176 -9.02 2.82 -11.77
N GLU A 177 -9.96 2.59 -12.69
CA GLU A 177 -10.48 1.25 -13.01
C GLU A 177 -9.36 0.32 -13.52
N ARG A 178 -8.49 0.81 -14.44
CA ARG A 178 -7.34 0.04 -14.92
C ARG A 178 -6.38 -0.34 -13.80
N CYS A 179 -6.08 0.60 -12.91
CA CYS A 179 -5.22 0.34 -11.75
C CYS A 179 -5.86 -0.67 -10.80
N LEU A 180 -7.15 -0.51 -10.48
CA LEU A 180 -7.89 -1.44 -9.61
C LEU A 180 -7.94 -2.84 -10.21
N LYS A 181 -8.15 -2.96 -11.52
CA LYS A 181 -8.11 -4.26 -12.21
C LYS A 181 -6.74 -4.91 -12.07
N MET A 182 -5.66 -4.20 -12.33
CA MET A 182 -4.29 -4.73 -12.18
C MET A 182 -4.00 -5.16 -10.73
N ILE A 183 -4.40 -4.35 -9.74
CA ILE A 183 -4.27 -4.65 -8.32
C ILE A 183 -5.07 -5.92 -7.98
N HIS A 184 -6.30 -6.00 -8.45
CA HIS A 184 -7.19 -7.15 -8.24
C HIS A 184 -6.56 -8.45 -8.78
N ASP A 185 -6.18 -8.43 -10.07
CA ASP A 185 -5.59 -9.59 -10.73
C ASP A 185 -4.33 -10.06 -10.00
N ARG A 186 -3.45 -9.11 -9.64
CA ARG A 186 -2.20 -9.41 -8.94
C ARG A 186 -2.40 -9.92 -7.51
N THR A 187 -3.39 -9.40 -6.78
CA THR A 187 -3.71 -9.90 -5.43
C THR A 187 -4.32 -11.31 -5.47
N LEU A 188 -5.12 -11.63 -6.47
CA LEU A 188 -5.63 -12.97 -6.68
C LEU A 188 -4.50 -13.97 -6.99
N ASP A 189 -3.59 -13.64 -7.90
CA ASP A 189 -2.46 -14.49 -8.28
C ASP A 189 -1.59 -14.85 -7.07
N GLN A 190 -1.38 -13.89 -6.17
CA GLN A 190 -0.57 -14.09 -4.97
C GLN A 190 -1.37 -14.62 -3.76
N LYS A 191 -2.68 -14.77 -3.87
CA LYS A 191 -3.60 -15.04 -2.75
C LYS A 191 -3.43 -14.02 -1.61
N ALA A 192 -3.12 -12.78 -1.98
CA ALA A 192 -2.83 -11.68 -1.08
C ALA A 192 -4.09 -10.87 -0.76
N GLY A 193 -4.04 -10.10 0.33
CA GLY A 193 -5.02 -9.06 0.62
C GLY A 193 -4.52 -7.66 0.26
N PHE A 194 -5.41 -6.68 0.27
CA PHE A 194 -5.02 -5.29 0.23
C PHE A 194 -5.87 -4.42 1.16
N VAL A 195 -5.27 -3.32 1.60
CA VAL A 195 -5.98 -2.22 2.27
C VAL A 195 -5.84 -0.97 1.40
N LEU A 196 -6.96 -0.40 1.03
CA LEU A 196 -7.02 0.88 0.33
C LEU A 196 -7.54 1.94 1.32
N THR A 197 -6.75 3.00 1.55
CA THR A 197 -7.24 4.14 2.33
C THR A 197 -7.91 5.16 1.41
N SER A 198 -9.06 5.68 1.83
CA SER A 198 -9.83 6.65 1.05
C SER A 198 -10.45 7.73 1.93
N LEU A 199 -10.81 8.86 1.30
CA LEU A 199 -11.59 9.96 1.89
C LEU A 199 -13.11 9.75 1.74
N GLY A 200 -13.57 8.51 1.58
CA GLY A 200 -15.00 8.17 1.43
C GLY A 200 -15.37 7.67 0.04
N ASP A 201 -14.42 7.62 -0.90
CA ASP A 201 -14.65 7.05 -2.22
C ASP A 201 -14.28 5.55 -2.22
N ALA A 202 -15.23 4.70 -2.52
CA ALA A 202 -15.03 3.26 -2.68
C ALA A 202 -14.59 2.86 -4.10
N HIS A 203 -14.51 3.82 -5.03
CA HIS A 203 -14.11 3.62 -6.43
C HIS A 203 -14.88 2.50 -7.15
N ASP A 204 -16.18 2.33 -6.81
CA ASP A 204 -17.06 1.28 -7.36
C ASP A 204 -16.48 -0.14 -7.30
N TYR A 205 -15.69 -0.44 -6.25
CA TYR A 205 -15.05 -1.72 -6.02
C TYR A 205 -15.68 -2.50 -4.87
N ALA A 206 -15.85 -3.81 -5.04
CA ALA A 206 -16.42 -4.70 -4.02
C ALA A 206 -15.36 -5.12 -2.99
N TYR A 207 -15.31 -4.43 -1.86
CA TYR A 207 -14.47 -4.81 -0.71
C TYR A 207 -15.11 -5.92 0.12
N ASP A 208 -14.30 -6.73 0.78
CA ASP A 208 -14.80 -7.77 1.70
C ASP A 208 -15.40 -7.13 2.98
N TYR A 209 -14.80 -6.04 3.46
CA TYR A 209 -15.32 -5.21 4.56
C TYR A 209 -14.66 -3.84 4.61
N GLU A 210 -15.26 -2.94 5.40
CA GLU A 210 -14.77 -1.59 5.64
C GLU A 210 -14.29 -1.44 7.09
N LEU A 211 -13.17 -0.74 7.27
CA LEU A 211 -12.67 -0.26 8.55
C LEU A 211 -12.73 1.27 8.59
N LYS A 212 -12.83 1.84 9.79
CA LYS A 212 -12.89 3.29 10.02
C LYS A 212 -11.77 3.76 10.94
N LEU A 213 -11.28 4.99 10.69
CA LEU A 213 -10.34 5.69 11.57
C LEU A 213 -11.04 6.78 12.37
#